data_b7ae3d1dd2de78b416557d144b0cb5f9
#
_entry.id   b7ae3d1dd2de78b416557d144b0cb5f9
#
_cell.length_a   1.000
_cell.length_b   1.000
_cell.length_c   1.000
_cell.angle_alpha   90.00
_cell.angle_beta   90.00
_cell.angle_gamma   90.00
#
_symmetry.space_group_name_H-M   'P 1'
#
loop_
_entity.id
_entity.type
_entity.pdbx_description
1 polymer ?
#
loop_
_entity_poly.entity_id
_entity_poly.type
_entity_poly.pdbx_seq_one_letter_code
_entity_poly.pdbx_strand_id
1 'polypeptide(L)'
;MKARAQELKASARRGSRADKAAQEEAAVVEKIAEMQESDRAMAERIHAVIKENVPELAPKLWYGMPSYAKDGKVVCFFQSAQKFGARYATFGFSDKANLDDGAMWPASYALTELTSEAEAMIAALVRNAVS
;
A
#
# COMPACT_ATOMS: atom_id res chain seq x y z
N MET A 1 -1.45 -12.24 -40.59
CA MET A 1 -0.82 -10.95 -40.26
C MET A 1 -1.57 -10.17 -39.19
N LYS A 2 -2.90 -10.02 -39.28
CA LYS A 2 -3.68 -9.27 -38.27
C LYS A 2 -3.58 -9.87 -36.86
N ALA A 3 -3.65 -11.21 -36.74
CA ALA A 3 -3.57 -11.89 -35.44
C ALA A 3 -2.22 -11.66 -34.75
N ARG A 4 -1.12 -11.68 -35.49
CA ARG A 4 0.22 -11.48 -34.94
C ARG A 4 0.43 -10.05 -34.48
N ALA A 5 -0.11 -9.08 -35.20
CA ALA A 5 -0.05 -7.68 -34.80
C ALA A 5 -0.82 -7.43 -33.50
N GLN A 6 -1.97 -8.09 -33.33
CA GLN A 6 -2.77 -8.02 -32.11
C GLN A 6 -2.05 -8.66 -30.93
N GLU A 7 -1.38 -9.80 -31.14
CA GLU A 7 -0.58 -10.46 -30.10
C GLU A 7 0.59 -9.59 -29.65
N LEU A 8 1.29 -8.93 -30.58
CA LEU A 8 2.39 -8.03 -30.26
C LEU A 8 1.90 -6.83 -29.46
N LYS A 9 0.76 -6.26 -29.82
CA LYS A 9 0.16 -5.14 -29.07
C LYS A 9 -0.26 -5.56 -27.67
N ALA A 10 -0.86 -6.75 -27.52
CA ALA A 10 -1.26 -7.29 -26.22
C ALA A 10 -0.04 -7.55 -25.34
N SER A 11 1.03 -8.11 -25.91
CA SER A 11 2.30 -8.34 -25.17
C SER A 11 2.93 -7.02 -24.73
N ALA A 12 2.95 -6.01 -25.61
CA ALA A 12 3.49 -4.69 -25.28
C ALA A 12 2.70 -4.02 -24.16
N ARG A 13 1.37 -4.14 -24.18
CA ARG A 13 0.52 -3.60 -23.12
C ARG A 13 0.78 -4.27 -21.78
N ARG A 14 0.94 -5.59 -21.75
CA ARG A 14 1.24 -6.36 -20.54
C ARG A 14 2.61 -5.98 -19.99
N GLY A 15 3.63 -5.88 -20.87
CA GLY A 15 4.96 -5.42 -20.48
C GLY A 15 4.94 -4.02 -19.93
N SER A 16 4.20 -3.10 -20.57
CA SER A 16 4.06 -1.72 -20.11
C SER A 16 3.40 -1.62 -18.73
N ARG A 17 2.37 -2.44 -18.45
CA ARG A 17 1.72 -2.49 -17.14
C ARG A 17 2.65 -3.03 -16.06
N ALA A 18 3.39 -4.10 -16.38
CA ALA A 18 4.36 -4.69 -15.45
C ALA A 18 5.49 -3.69 -15.16
N ASP A 19 5.98 -2.99 -16.18
CA ASP A 19 7.00 -1.97 -16.01
C ASP A 19 6.51 -0.83 -15.15
N LYS A 20 5.29 -0.38 -15.36
CA LYS A 20 4.68 0.69 -14.57
C LYS A 20 4.53 0.27 -13.11
N ALA A 21 4.05 -0.95 -12.87
CA ALA A 21 3.90 -1.49 -11.51
C ALA A 21 5.23 -1.57 -10.80
N ALA A 22 6.29 -2.03 -11.49
CA ALA A 22 7.64 -2.10 -10.94
C ALA A 22 8.18 -0.71 -10.63
N GLN A 23 7.94 0.28 -11.49
CA GLN A 23 8.35 1.65 -11.27
C GLN A 23 7.61 2.28 -10.08
N GLU A 24 6.31 2.01 -9.95
CA GLU A 24 5.52 2.51 -8.83
C GLU A 24 5.99 1.89 -7.50
N GLU A 25 6.28 0.60 -7.48
CA GLU A 25 6.82 -0.05 -6.28
C GLU A 25 8.20 0.51 -5.93
N ALA A 26 9.07 0.69 -6.92
CA ALA A 26 10.40 1.28 -6.71
C ALA A 26 10.29 2.68 -6.12
N ALA A 27 9.32 3.48 -6.58
CA ALA A 27 9.08 4.81 -6.04
C ALA A 27 8.65 4.76 -4.57
N VAL A 28 7.82 3.78 -4.19
CA VAL A 28 7.41 3.58 -2.80
C VAL A 28 8.62 3.21 -1.94
N VAL A 29 9.43 2.26 -2.39
CA VAL A 29 10.64 1.82 -1.66
C VAL A 29 11.61 2.99 -1.47
N GLU A 30 11.82 3.80 -2.51
CA GLU A 30 12.66 4.99 -2.45
C GLU A 30 12.11 6.01 -1.45
N LYS A 31 10.80 6.24 -1.46
CA LYS A 31 10.15 7.17 -0.52
C LYS A 31 10.30 6.71 0.93
N ILE A 32 10.16 5.43 1.18
CA ILE A 32 10.37 4.84 2.50
C ILE A 32 11.82 5.04 2.94
N ALA A 33 12.77 4.83 2.03
CA ALA A 33 14.21 4.99 2.34
C ALA A 33 14.58 6.42 2.73
N GLU A 34 13.80 7.41 2.28
CA GLU A 34 14.01 8.81 2.62
C GLU A 34 13.46 9.21 3.99
N MET A 35 12.65 8.37 4.61
CA MET A 35 12.03 8.67 5.90
C MET A 35 13.03 8.65 7.04
N GLN A 36 12.69 9.32 8.14
CA GLN A 36 13.48 9.21 9.38
C GLN A 36 13.41 7.79 9.92
N GLU A 37 14.39 7.43 10.74
CA GLU A 37 14.61 6.06 11.20
C GLU A 37 13.36 5.37 11.75
N SER A 38 12.62 6.03 12.66
CA SER A 38 11.45 5.39 13.27
C SER A 38 10.29 5.20 12.27
N ASP A 39 10.02 6.20 11.43
CA ASP A 39 9.01 6.09 10.38
C ASP A 39 9.43 5.06 9.34
N ARG A 40 10.69 5.08 8.94
CA ARG A 40 11.25 4.16 7.96
C ARG A 40 11.12 2.70 8.40
N ALA A 41 11.50 2.41 9.65
CA ALA A 41 11.42 1.05 10.18
C ALA A 41 9.98 0.52 10.16
N MET A 42 9.02 1.34 10.57
CA MET A 42 7.60 0.97 10.52
C MET A 42 7.11 0.77 9.09
N ALA A 43 7.45 1.70 8.20
CA ALA A 43 7.01 1.64 6.80
C ALA A 43 7.59 0.42 6.07
N GLU A 44 8.85 0.08 6.32
CA GLU A 44 9.49 -1.10 5.73
C GLU A 44 8.79 -2.39 6.17
N ARG A 45 8.47 -2.51 7.46
CA ARG A 45 7.79 -3.69 7.99
C ARG A 45 6.37 -3.79 7.46
N ILE A 46 5.63 -2.68 7.42
CA ILE A 46 4.26 -2.66 6.88
C ILE A 46 4.28 -3.09 5.41
N HIS A 47 5.24 -2.58 4.63
CA HIS A 47 5.39 -2.97 3.23
C HIS A 47 5.58 -4.48 3.09
N ALA A 48 6.47 -5.06 3.89
CA ALA A 48 6.73 -6.49 3.88
C ALA A 48 5.49 -7.30 4.31
N VAL A 49 4.81 -6.88 5.37
CA VAL A 49 3.60 -7.54 5.89
C VAL A 49 2.50 -7.57 4.82
N ILE A 50 2.27 -6.45 4.14
CA ILE A 50 1.24 -6.37 3.10
C ILE A 50 1.62 -7.26 1.92
N LYS A 51 2.86 -7.23 1.46
CA LYS A 51 3.30 -8.07 0.34
C LYS A 51 3.19 -9.56 0.65
N GLU A 52 3.49 -9.96 1.88
CA GLU A 52 3.38 -11.36 2.31
C GLU A 52 1.93 -11.83 2.43
N ASN A 53 1.05 -10.98 2.95
CA ASN A 53 -0.31 -11.37 3.29
C ASN A 53 -1.34 -11.07 2.20
N VAL A 54 -1.14 -10.00 1.44
CA VAL A 54 -2.09 -9.55 0.42
C VAL A 54 -1.33 -9.13 -0.85
N PRO A 55 -0.71 -10.12 -1.54
CA PRO A 55 0.13 -9.80 -2.72
C PRO A 55 -0.61 -9.19 -3.89
N GLU A 56 -1.94 -9.27 -3.93
CA GLU A 56 -2.75 -8.62 -4.96
C GLU A 56 -2.79 -7.10 -4.85
N LEU A 57 -2.39 -6.53 -3.71
CA LEU A 57 -2.30 -5.09 -3.57
C LEU A 57 -1.02 -4.56 -4.22
N ALA A 58 -1.18 -3.55 -5.08
CA ALA A 58 -0.06 -2.95 -5.80
C ALA A 58 0.43 -1.70 -5.06
N PRO A 59 1.72 -1.66 -4.68
CA PRO A 59 2.29 -0.46 -4.05
C PRO A 59 2.33 0.71 -5.02
N LYS A 60 1.96 1.89 -4.55
CA LYS A 60 2.08 3.15 -5.30
C LYS A 60 2.11 4.33 -4.35
N LEU A 61 2.63 5.47 -4.80
CA LEU A 61 2.57 6.70 -4.02
C LEU A 61 1.21 7.37 -4.18
N TRP A 62 0.66 7.87 -3.08
CA TRP A 62 -0.60 8.59 -3.03
C TRP A 62 -0.41 9.81 -2.13
N TYR A 63 -0.44 10.99 -2.72
CA TYR A 63 -0.08 12.22 -2.02
C TYR A 63 1.28 12.13 -1.33
N GLY A 64 2.24 11.46 -1.99
CA GLY A 64 3.58 11.26 -1.46
C GLY A 64 3.69 10.23 -0.33
N MET A 65 2.62 9.49 -0.06
CA MET A 65 2.61 8.44 0.97
C MET A 65 2.68 7.05 0.34
N PRO A 66 3.38 6.10 0.98
CA PRO A 66 3.28 4.69 0.58
C PRO A 66 1.82 4.24 0.70
N SER A 67 1.28 3.71 -0.38
CA SER A 67 -0.09 3.23 -0.42
C SER A 67 -0.18 1.92 -1.17
N TYR A 68 -1.31 1.23 -1.02
CA TYR A 68 -1.50 -0.11 -1.57
C TYR A 68 -2.87 -0.16 -2.22
N ALA A 69 -2.88 -0.46 -3.52
CA ALA A 69 -4.08 -0.32 -4.35
C ALA A 69 -4.54 -1.66 -4.91
N LYS A 70 -5.86 -1.79 -5.06
CA LYS A 70 -6.50 -2.91 -5.74
C LYS A 70 -7.24 -2.37 -6.96
N ASP A 71 -6.93 -2.90 -8.12
CA ASP A 71 -7.53 -2.47 -9.38
C ASP A 71 -7.44 -0.95 -9.59
N GLY A 72 -6.28 -0.38 -9.25
CA GLY A 72 -6.00 1.04 -9.41
C GLY A 72 -6.56 1.94 -8.33
N LYS A 73 -7.27 1.39 -7.35
CA LYS A 73 -7.90 2.17 -6.28
C LYS A 73 -7.16 1.96 -4.96
N VAL A 74 -6.71 3.03 -4.33
CA VAL A 74 -5.99 2.97 -3.06
C VAL A 74 -6.90 2.41 -1.97
N VAL A 75 -6.45 1.37 -1.29
CA VAL A 75 -7.17 0.71 -0.19
C VAL A 75 -6.63 1.18 1.16
N CYS A 76 -5.31 1.23 1.31
CA CYS A 76 -4.68 1.65 2.56
C CYS A 76 -3.38 2.41 2.29
N PHE A 77 -2.89 3.11 3.31
CA PHE A 77 -1.72 3.96 3.19
C PHE A 77 -1.00 4.12 4.52
N PHE A 78 0.28 4.50 4.45
CA PHE A 78 1.09 4.84 5.61
C PHE A 78 1.46 6.33 5.55
N GLN A 79 1.13 7.07 6.61
CA GLN A 79 1.46 8.48 6.75
C GLN A 79 2.54 8.64 7.82
N SER A 80 3.72 9.13 7.43
CA SER A 80 4.82 9.31 8.36
C SER A 80 4.52 10.43 9.36
N ALA A 81 4.97 10.27 10.59
CA ALA A 81 4.78 11.28 11.63
C ALA A 81 5.52 12.57 11.29
N GLN A 82 6.77 12.46 10.84
CA GLN A 82 7.61 13.63 10.59
C GLN A 82 7.09 14.50 9.45
N LYS A 83 6.70 13.88 8.32
CA LYS A 83 6.25 14.63 7.15
C LYS A 83 5.08 15.57 7.47
N PHE A 84 4.21 15.14 8.36
CA PHE A 84 3.00 15.89 8.73
C PHE A 84 3.10 16.60 10.07
N GLY A 85 4.29 16.59 10.70
CA GLY A 85 4.51 17.23 11.98
C GLY A 85 3.63 16.66 13.10
N ALA A 86 3.31 15.36 13.01
CA ALA A 86 2.42 14.70 13.95
C ALA A 86 3.22 13.96 15.03
N ARG A 87 2.56 13.71 16.16
CA ARG A 87 3.14 12.98 17.29
C ARG A 87 3.30 11.48 17.01
N TYR A 88 2.54 10.95 16.07
CA TYR A 88 2.55 9.53 15.70
C TYR A 88 2.36 9.38 14.20
N ALA A 89 2.75 8.22 13.67
CA ALA A 89 2.45 7.84 12.30
C ALA A 89 1.00 7.34 12.22
N THR A 90 0.44 7.32 11.00
CA THR A 90 -0.92 6.84 10.79
C THR A 90 -0.92 5.73 9.74
N PHE A 91 -1.60 4.62 10.06
CA PHE A 91 -1.96 3.61 9.07
C PHE A 91 -3.45 3.75 8.83
N GLY A 92 -3.83 4.13 7.62
CA GLY A 92 -5.20 4.46 7.30
C GLY A 92 -5.76 3.69 6.12
N PHE A 93 -7.09 3.65 6.05
CA PHE A 93 -7.83 3.02 4.97
C PHE A 93 -8.72 4.05 4.28
N SER A 94 -8.84 3.89 2.95
CA SER A 94 -9.73 4.72 2.15
C SER A 94 -11.16 4.13 2.19
N ASP A 95 -12.10 4.83 1.55
CA ASP A 95 -13.48 4.34 1.42
C ASP A 95 -13.61 3.10 0.52
N LYS A 96 -12.51 2.69 -0.13
CA LYS A 96 -12.46 1.47 -0.96
C LYS A 96 -12.19 0.22 -0.13
N ALA A 97 -11.83 0.39 1.16
CA ALA A 97 -11.59 -0.73 2.05
C ALA A 97 -12.91 -1.29 2.59
N ASN A 98 -13.05 -2.59 2.52
CA ASN A 98 -14.25 -3.26 3.04
C ASN A 98 -14.06 -3.58 4.53
N LEU A 99 -14.21 -2.56 5.37
CA LEU A 99 -14.11 -2.68 6.83
C LEU A 99 -15.44 -2.41 7.53
N ASP A 100 -16.50 -2.32 6.76
CA ASP A 100 -17.83 -1.95 7.24
C ASP A 100 -18.30 -2.84 8.38
N ASP A 101 -18.73 -2.20 9.47
CA ASP A 101 -19.21 -2.87 10.68
C ASP A 101 -20.25 -1.96 11.34
N GLY A 102 -21.51 -2.19 11.02
CA GLY A 102 -22.62 -1.37 11.49
C GLY A 102 -22.63 0.02 10.86
N ALA A 103 -23.01 1.01 11.64
CA ALA A 103 -23.11 2.39 11.20
C ALA A 103 -21.81 3.20 11.37
N MET A 104 -20.86 2.66 12.14
CA MET A 104 -19.61 3.34 12.44
C MET A 104 -18.52 2.31 12.70
N TRP A 105 -17.34 2.50 12.08
CA TRP A 105 -16.17 1.64 12.26
C TRP A 105 -14.88 2.44 12.15
N PRO A 106 -13.77 1.94 12.76
CA PRO A 106 -12.48 2.62 12.64
C PRO A 106 -11.93 2.50 11.21
N ALA A 107 -11.37 3.58 10.69
CA ALA A 107 -10.78 3.64 9.35
C ALA A 107 -9.32 4.09 9.36
N SER A 108 -8.80 4.56 10.50
CA SER A 108 -7.38 4.91 10.62
C SER A 108 -6.89 4.63 12.03
N TYR A 109 -5.59 4.39 12.14
CA TYR A 109 -4.94 3.92 13.37
C TYR A 109 -3.67 4.71 13.61
N ALA A 110 -3.46 5.14 14.85
CA ALA A 110 -2.24 5.81 15.26
C ALA A 110 -1.16 4.76 15.54
N LEU A 111 0.05 4.99 15.05
CA LEU A 111 1.19 4.10 15.25
C LEU A 111 2.35 4.86 15.89
N THR A 112 2.75 4.43 17.08
CA THR A 112 3.96 4.95 17.74
C THR A 112 5.08 3.93 17.64
N GLU A 113 4.73 2.65 17.55
CA GLU A 113 5.65 1.53 17.48
C GLU A 113 4.98 0.36 16.77
N LEU A 114 5.74 -0.42 16.01
CA LEU A 114 5.21 -1.57 15.31
C LEU A 114 5.63 -2.85 16.02
N THR A 115 4.79 -3.29 16.95
CA THR A 115 4.96 -4.55 17.68
C THR A 115 4.49 -5.73 16.85
N SER A 116 4.80 -6.97 17.28
CA SER A 116 4.29 -8.19 16.65
C SER A 116 2.75 -8.21 16.62
N GLU A 117 2.13 -7.73 17.68
CA GLU A 117 0.66 -7.64 17.78
C GLU A 117 0.10 -6.63 16.78
N ALA A 118 0.77 -5.48 16.63
CA ALA A 118 0.37 -4.47 15.65
C ALA A 118 0.52 -4.98 14.22
N GLU A 119 1.60 -5.70 13.91
CA GLU A 119 1.79 -6.32 12.60
C GLU A 119 0.68 -7.32 12.27
N ALA A 120 0.33 -8.18 13.24
CA ALA A 120 -0.73 -9.15 13.08
C ALA A 120 -2.09 -8.46 12.85
N MET A 121 -2.35 -7.39 13.58
CA MET A 121 -3.57 -6.60 13.43
C MET A 121 -3.65 -5.95 12.06
N ILE A 122 -2.55 -5.36 11.58
CA ILE A 122 -2.49 -4.76 10.25
C ILE A 122 -2.75 -5.81 9.17
N ALA A 123 -2.11 -6.98 9.27
CA ALA A 123 -2.31 -8.07 8.33
C ALA A 123 -3.78 -8.50 8.26
N ALA A 124 -4.43 -8.65 9.40
CA ALA A 124 -5.85 -9.02 9.46
C ALA A 124 -6.75 -7.95 8.87
N LEU A 125 -6.50 -6.68 9.20
CA LEU A 125 -7.27 -5.55 8.68
C LEU A 125 -7.15 -5.43 7.16
N VAL A 126 -5.94 -5.58 6.63
CA VAL A 126 -5.72 -5.48 5.18
C VAL A 126 -6.38 -6.64 4.44
N ARG A 127 -6.30 -7.86 4.98
CA ARG A 127 -7.02 -9.02 4.40
C ARG A 127 -8.52 -8.78 4.36
N ASN A 128 -9.09 -8.25 5.44
CA ASN A 128 -10.52 -7.94 5.50
C ASN A 128 -10.89 -6.83 4.51
N ALA A 129 -10.04 -5.84 4.37
CA ALA A 129 -10.27 -4.68 3.52
C ALA A 129 -10.44 -5.04 2.05
N VAL A 130 -9.82 -6.12 1.59
CA VAL A 130 -9.88 -6.58 0.19
C VAL A 130 -10.84 -7.75 -0.04
N SER A 131 -11.45 -8.25 1.00
CA SER A 131 -12.36 -9.40 0.91
C SER A 131 -13.73 -9.04 0.32
#